data_352f705704deb57a4a40370eda8df41a
#
_entry.id   352f705704deb57a4a40370eda8df41a
#
_cell.length_a   1.000
_cell.length_b   1.000
_cell.length_c   1.000
_cell.angle_alpha   90.00
_cell.angle_beta   90.00
_cell.angle_gamma   90.00
#
_symmetry.space_group_name_H-M   'P 1'
#
loop_
_entity.id
_entity.type
_entity.pdbx_description
1 polymer ?
#
loop_
_entity_poly.entity_id
_entity_poly.type
_entity_poly.pdbx_seq_one_letter_code
_entity_poly.pdbx_strand_id
1 'polypeptide(L)'
;MPIFPIHVTEDSFASAAEKKIYKDALESGYFDSPERFLFHSVKMTRPYSDKLIYETDYIYLDPEYMFFIEVKGGAVKYDSLSGQWWVMGGTQKGDPFKQAADALFEFRDRRLPAAFPGAGLEYRLI
;
A
#
# COMPACT_ATOMS: atom_id res chain seq x y z
N MET A 1 -13.02 -7.16 12.94
CA MET A 1 -13.25 -6.65 11.59
C MET A 1 -11.97 -6.75 10.76
N PRO A 2 -12.03 -7.19 9.50
CA PRO A 2 -10.83 -7.40 8.69
C PRO A 2 -10.25 -6.14 8.05
N ILE A 3 -10.43 -5.00 8.65
CA ILE A 3 -9.74 -3.75 8.31
C ILE A 3 -8.84 -3.37 9.48
N PHE A 4 -7.55 -3.20 9.22
CA PHE A 4 -6.54 -2.92 10.23
C PHE A 4 -5.75 -1.65 9.90
N PRO A 5 -5.40 -0.84 10.91
CA PRO A 5 -5.77 -0.99 12.32
C PRO A 5 -7.27 -0.76 12.55
N ILE A 6 -7.80 -1.35 13.60
CA ILE A 6 -9.22 -1.23 13.96
C ILE A 6 -9.55 0.18 14.46
N HIS A 7 -8.63 0.79 15.17
CA HIS A 7 -8.78 2.14 15.72
C HIS A 7 -7.84 3.10 14.99
N VAL A 8 -8.42 4.15 14.43
CA VAL A 8 -7.69 5.21 13.74
C VAL A 8 -8.12 6.57 14.28
N THR A 9 -7.21 7.54 14.16
CA THR A 9 -7.48 8.96 14.44
C THR A 9 -7.26 9.76 13.17
N GLU A 10 -7.56 11.06 13.20
CA GLU A 10 -7.28 11.96 12.06
C GLU A 10 -5.80 11.93 11.66
N ASP A 11 -4.90 11.79 12.66
CA ASP A 11 -3.46 11.75 12.44
C ASP A 11 -2.97 10.42 11.86
N SER A 12 -3.83 9.41 11.77
CA SER A 12 -3.48 8.11 11.18
C SER A 12 -3.32 8.17 9.66
N PHE A 13 -3.79 9.23 9.02
CA PHE A 13 -3.81 9.36 7.56
C PHE A 13 -2.90 10.47 7.09
N ALA A 14 -2.08 10.18 6.07
CA ALA A 14 -1.20 11.16 5.44
C ALA A 14 -1.98 12.12 4.53
N SER A 15 -3.16 11.72 4.06
CA SER A 15 -3.97 12.54 3.15
C SER A 15 -5.47 12.29 3.33
N ALA A 16 -6.28 13.24 2.85
CA ALA A 16 -7.73 13.07 2.80
C ALA A 16 -8.15 11.91 1.90
N ALA A 17 -7.39 11.64 0.84
CA ALA A 17 -7.65 10.51 -0.06
C ALA A 17 -7.49 9.17 0.66
N GLU A 18 -6.45 8.99 1.47
CA GLU A 18 -6.28 7.79 2.29
C GLU A 18 -7.42 7.62 3.29
N LYS A 19 -7.79 8.68 3.98
CA LYS A 19 -8.90 8.67 4.93
C LYS A 19 -10.21 8.26 4.28
N LYS A 20 -10.47 8.78 3.08
CA LYS A 20 -11.69 8.45 2.33
C LYS A 20 -11.75 6.96 1.99
N ILE A 21 -10.64 6.37 1.57
CA ILE A 21 -10.58 4.93 1.25
C ILE A 21 -10.91 4.10 2.49
N TYR A 22 -10.32 4.42 3.64
CA TYR A 22 -10.60 3.71 4.88
C TYR A 22 -12.08 3.79 5.27
N LYS A 23 -12.65 4.98 5.21
CA LYS A 23 -14.05 5.22 5.52
C LYS A 23 -14.98 4.49 4.56
N ASP A 24 -14.73 4.60 3.26
CA ASP A 24 -15.54 3.92 2.25
C ASP A 24 -15.45 2.40 2.40
N ALA A 25 -14.30 1.86 2.74
CA ALA A 25 -14.11 0.43 3.01
C ALA A 25 -14.95 -0.04 4.19
N LEU A 26 -14.95 0.73 5.30
CA LEU A 26 -15.80 0.42 6.46
C LEU A 26 -17.28 0.43 6.12
N GLU A 27 -17.73 1.44 5.38
CA GLU A 27 -19.14 1.64 5.05
C GLU A 27 -19.65 0.69 3.97
N SER A 28 -18.76 0.13 3.16
CA SER A 28 -19.13 -0.73 2.03
C SER A 28 -19.67 -2.09 2.42
N GLY A 29 -19.32 -2.59 3.59
CA GLY A 29 -19.62 -3.96 4.00
C GLY A 29 -18.79 -5.02 3.26
N TYR A 30 -17.94 -4.62 2.32
CA TYR A 30 -17.13 -5.55 1.52
C TYR A 30 -16.18 -6.39 2.38
N PHE A 31 -15.64 -5.80 3.44
CA PHE A 31 -14.72 -6.45 4.36
C PHE A 31 -15.40 -7.16 5.53
N ASP A 32 -16.71 -7.30 5.53
CA ASP A 32 -17.44 -8.10 6.54
C ASP A 32 -17.31 -9.60 6.30
N SER A 33 -16.56 -10.00 5.29
CA SER A 33 -16.19 -11.39 5.00
C SER A 33 -14.94 -11.79 5.79
N PRO A 34 -14.85 -13.03 6.33
CA PRO A 34 -13.65 -13.51 7.01
C PRO A 34 -12.46 -13.75 6.08
N GLU A 35 -12.64 -13.65 4.77
CA GLU A 35 -11.62 -13.94 3.76
C GLU A 35 -11.02 -12.71 3.11
N ARG A 36 -11.51 -11.51 3.44
CA ARG A 36 -11.05 -10.25 2.85
C ARG A 36 -10.45 -9.35 3.91
N PHE A 37 -9.24 -8.88 3.66
CA PHE A 37 -8.48 -8.06 4.62
C PHE A 37 -7.99 -6.79 3.95
N LEU A 38 -8.02 -5.69 4.68
CA LEU A 38 -7.42 -4.43 4.28
C LEU A 38 -6.51 -3.94 5.41
N PHE A 39 -5.26 -3.67 5.07
CA PHE A 39 -4.26 -3.13 6.00
C PHE A 39 -3.90 -1.72 5.57
N HIS A 40 -3.98 -0.78 6.49
CA HIS A 40 -3.60 0.61 6.26
C HIS A 40 -2.24 0.90 6.87
N SER A 41 -1.42 1.65 6.14
CA SER A 41 -0.12 2.14 6.61
C SER A 41 0.80 1.02 7.09
N VAL A 42 1.10 0.10 6.17
CA VAL A 42 2.01 -1.01 6.47
C VAL A 42 3.44 -0.53 6.30
N LYS A 43 4.19 -0.54 7.39
CA LYS A 43 5.59 -0.08 7.44
C LYS A 43 6.53 -1.27 7.50
N MET A 44 7.55 -1.23 6.66
CA MET A 44 8.61 -2.23 6.64
C MET A 44 9.91 -1.58 7.07
N THR A 45 10.51 -2.11 8.14
CA THR A 45 11.76 -1.63 8.70
C THR A 45 12.87 -2.64 8.48
N ARG A 46 14.13 -2.22 8.63
CA ARG A 46 15.27 -3.14 8.63
C ARG A 46 15.26 -4.00 9.90
N PRO A 47 15.71 -5.28 9.83
CA PRO A 47 15.92 -6.08 11.03
C PRO A 47 16.81 -5.35 12.03
N TYR A 48 16.42 -5.39 13.32
CA TYR A 48 17.15 -4.75 14.43
C TYR A 48 17.32 -3.23 14.32
N SER A 49 16.45 -2.57 13.52
CA SER A 49 16.47 -1.11 13.34
C SER A 49 15.06 -0.59 13.22
N ASP A 50 14.82 0.62 13.75
CA ASP A 50 13.54 1.32 13.55
C ASP A 50 13.51 2.11 12.25
N LYS A 51 14.56 2.02 11.44
CA LYS A 51 14.63 2.76 10.19
C LYS A 51 13.62 2.20 9.19
N LEU A 52 12.68 3.07 8.78
CA LEU A 52 11.72 2.77 7.74
C LEU A 52 12.42 2.58 6.40
N ILE A 53 12.18 1.45 5.72
CA ILE A 53 12.66 1.20 4.37
C ILE A 53 11.56 1.50 3.37
N TYR A 54 10.37 0.94 3.60
CA TYR A 54 9.20 1.11 2.72
C TYR A 54 7.95 1.27 3.55
N GLU A 55 7.01 2.03 3.02
CA GLU A 55 5.66 2.15 3.54
C GLU A 55 4.67 1.95 2.40
N THR A 56 3.65 1.14 2.64
CA THR A 56 2.55 0.93 1.71
C THR A 56 1.29 1.53 2.32
N ASP A 57 0.59 2.37 1.56
CA ASP A 57 -0.60 3.04 2.06
C ASP A 57 -1.70 2.04 2.39
N TYR A 58 -1.94 1.08 1.49
CA TYR A 58 -2.86 -0.03 1.75
C TYR A 58 -2.34 -1.33 1.17
N ILE A 59 -2.63 -2.44 1.87
CA ILE A 59 -2.51 -3.79 1.34
C ILE A 59 -3.88 -4.44 1.42
N TYR A 60 -4.39 -4.89 0.28
CA TYR A 60 -5.57 -5.74 0.20
C TYR A 60 -5.15 -7.19 0.08
N LEU A 61 -5.84 -8.07 0.80
CA LEU A 61 -5.57 -9.51 0.79
C LEU A 61 -6.87 -10.30 0.74
N ASP A 62 -6.96 -11.24 -0.19
CA ASP A 62 -7.99 -12.28 -0.22
C ASP A 62 -7.34 -13.64 -0.56
N PRO A 63 -8.11 -14.74 -0.68
CA PRO A 63 -7.52 -16.06 -0.96
C PRO A 63 -6.79 -16.18 -2.30
N GLU A 64 -7.07 -15.30 -3.26
CA GLU A 64 -6.47 -15.35 -4.59
C GLU A 64 -5.43 -14.27 -4.84
N TYR A 65 -5.60 -13.08 -4.24
CA TYR A 65 -4.83 -11.88 -4.59
C TYR A 65 -4.30 -11.14 -3.37
N MET A 66 -3.19 -10.46 -3.60
CA MET A 66 -2.63 -9.47 -2.68
C MET A 66 -2.27 -8.23 -3.48
N PHE A 67 -2.89 -7.09 -3.14
CA PHE A 67 -2.64 -5.82 -3.83
C PHE A 67 -1.90 -4.85 -2.92
N PHE A 68 -0.80 -4.29 -3.43
CA PHE A 68 -0.09 -3.18 -2.82
C PHE A 68 -0.60 -1.90 -3.47
N ILE A 69 -1.22 -1.04 -2.68
CA ILE A 69 -1.94 0.13 -3.16
C ILE A 69 -1.26 1.40 -2.66
N GLU A 70 -0.80 2.22 -3.59
CA GLU A 70 -0.26 3.55 -3.31
C GLU A 70 -1.34 4.58 -3.61
N VAL A 71 -1.62 5.46 -2.64
CA VAL A 71 -2.65 6.48 -2.76
C VAL A 71 -2.00 7.84 -2.96
N LYS A 72 -2.40 8.52 -4.03
CA LYS A 72 -1.95 9.89 -4.31
C LYS A 72 -3.16 10.82 -4.30
N GLY A 73 -3.19 11.71 -3.32
CA GLY A 73 -4.13 12.81 -3.28
C GLY A 73 -3.73 13.91 -4.25
N GLY A 74 -4.72 14.59 -4.83
CA GLY A 74 -4.49 15.65 -5.80
C GLY A 74 -4.16 15.16 -7.20
N ALA A 75 -3.71 16.08 -8.05
CA ALA A 75 -3.40 15.77 -9.44
C ALA A 75 -2.10 15.00 -9.58
N VAL A 76 -2.11 13.99 -10.44
CA VAL A 76 -0.93 13.24 -10.86
C VAL A 76 -0.70 13.52 -12.35
N LYS A 77 0.53 13.81 -12.74
CA LYS A 77 0.89 14.13 -14.11
C LYS A 77 2.00 13.21 -14.60
N TYR A 78 1.87 12.76 -15.82
CA TYR A 78 2.89 11.99 -16.52
C TYR A 78 3.36 12.71 -17.78
N ASP A 79 4.67 12.89 -17.90
CA ASP A 79 5.29 13.42 -19.10
C ASP A 79 5.82 12.27 -19.96
N SER A 80 5.16 12.00 -21.07
CA SER A 80 5.50 10.89 -21.96
C SER A 80 6.83 11.06 -22.69
N LEU A 81 7.31 12.30 -22.82
CA LEU A 81 8.59 12.57 -23.49
C LEU A 81 9.78 12.24 -22.59
N SER A 82 9.69 12.58 -21.30
CA SER A 82 10.75 12.32 -20.33
C SER A 82 10.56 11.03 -19.54
N GLY A 83 9.34 10.47 -19.53
CA GLY A 83 8.97 9.35 -18.68
C GLY A 83 8.83 9.73 -17.20
N GLN A 84 8.76 11.02 -16.90
CA GLN A 84 8.71 11.52 -15.53
C GLN A 84 7.28 11.62 -15.02
N TRP A 85 7.05 11.08 -13.82
CA TRP A 85 5.84 11.27 -13.06
C TRP A 85 5.96 12.45 -12.10
N TRP A 86 4.87 13.17 -11.94
CA TRP A 86 4.75 14.28 -10.99
C TRP A 86 3.54 14.04 -10.10
N VAL A 87 3.71 14.26 -8.82
CA VAL A 87 2.68 14.09 -7.79
C VAL A 87 2.49 15.40 -7.02
N MET A 88 1.63 15.41 -6.03
CA MET A 88 1.33 16.60 -5.22
C MET A 88 0.87 17.79 -6.05
N GLY A 89 -0.13 17.55 -6.91
CA GLY A 89 -0.63 18.58 -7.81
C GLY A 89 0.30 18.94 -8.95
N GLY A 90 1.26 18.09 -9.29
CA GLY A 90 2.23 18.30 -10.36
C GLY A 90 3.48 19.05 -9.93
N THR A 91 3.71 19.22 -8.63
CA THR A 91 4.82 20.02 -8.09
C THR A 91 6.01 19.19 -7.63
N GLN A 92 5.83 17.89 -7.39
CA GLN A 92 6.88 17.02 -6.86
C GLN A 92 7.11 15.84 -7.81
N LYS A 93 8.38 15.54 -8.12
CA LYS A 93 8.74 14.34 -8.86
C LYS A 93 8.49 13.10 -7.99
N GLY A 94 7.89 12.08 -8.59
CA GLY A 94 7.66 10.82 -7.90
C GLY A 94 6.91 9.85 -8.80
N ASP A 95 7.29 8.57 -8.78
CA ASP A 95 6.64 7.50 -9.53
C ASP A 95 5.82 6.64 -8.57
N PRO A 96 4.49 6.78 -8.56
CA PRO A 96 3.64 6.00 -7.65
C PRO A 96 3.68 4.50 -7.95
N PHE A 97 3.89 4.10 -9.20
CA PHE A 97 4.01 2.68 -9.54
C PHE A 97 5.31 2.08 -9.01
N LYS A 98 6.40 2.82 -9.08
CA LYS A 98 7.68 2.39 -8.51
C LYS A 98 7.60 2.24 -7.00
N GLN A 99 6.95 3.16 -6.31
CA GLN A 99 6.75 3.08 -4.86
C GLN A 99 5.99 1.81 -4.45
N ALA A 100 4.90 1.51 -5.14
CA ALA A 100 4.13 0.30 -4.89
C ALA A 100 4.93 -0.97 -5.22
N ALA A 101 5.65 -0.97 -6.34
CA ALA A 101 6.47 -2.10 -6.77
C ALA A 101 7.63 -2.38 -5.82
N ASP A 102 8.32 -1.34 -5.35
CA ASP A 102 9.44 -1.49 -4.39
C ASP A 102 8.96 -2.13 -3.08
N ALA A 103 7.81 -1.72 -2.58
CA ALA A 103 7.21 -2.31 -1.38
C ALA A 103 6.82 -3.77 -1.60
N LEU A 104 6.21 -4.07 -2.74
CA LEU A 104 5.83 -5.43 -3.11
C LEU A 104 7.05 -6.35 -3.20
N PHE A 105 8.13 -5.92 -3.85
CA PHE A 105 9.33 -6.72 -4.00
C PHE A 105 10.04 -6.96 -2.66
N GLU A 106 10.09 -5.95 -1.78
CA GLU A 106 10.62 -6.12 -0.43
C GLU A 106 9.83 -7.17 0.35
N PHE A 107 8.51 -7.13 0.27
CA PHE A 107 7.65 -8.10 0.92
C PHE A 107 7.85 -9.50 0.34
N ARG A 108 7.73 -9.64 -0.98
CA ARG A 108 7.80 -10.94 -1.67
C ARG A 108 9.15 -11.62 -1.49
N ASP A 109 10.24 -10.86 -1.65
CA ASP A 109 11.58 -11.43 -1.75
C ASP A 109 12.27 -11.57 -0.39
N ARG A 110 11.87 -10.78 0.62
CA ARG A 110 12.53 -10.78 1.93
C ARG A 110 11.60 -11.12 3.09
N ARG A 111 10.45 -10.43 3.20
CA ARG A 111 9.59 -10.56 4.39
C ARG A 111 8.82 -11.86 4.40
N LEU A 112 8.21 -12.22 3.29
CA LEU A 112 7.43 -13.45 3.19
C LEU A 112 8.29 -14.70 3.35
N PRO A 113 9.44 -14.85 2.66
CA PRO A 113 10.30 -16.03 2.85
C PRO A 113 10.88 -16.13 4.26
N ALA A 114 11.17 -15.01 4.92
CA ALA A 114 11.68 -15.01 6.30
C ALA A 114 10.62 -15.48 7.29
N ALA A 115 9.37 -15.07 7.12
CA ALA A 115 8.27 -15.45 8.01
C ALA A 115 7.71 -16.85 7.70
N PHE A 116 7.62 -17.19 6.42
CA PHE A 116 7.04 -18.44 5.93
C PHE A 116 7.94 -19.07 4.87
N PRO A 117 9.00 -19.82 5.27
CA PRO A 117 9.91 -20.47 4.33
C PRO A 117 9.15 -21.38 3.36
N GLY A 118 9.45 -21.25 2.07
CA GLY A 118 8.78 -21.99 1.00
C GLY A 118 7.52 -21.34 0.44
N ALA A 119 7.02 -20.26 1.05
CA ALA A 119 5.93 -19.47 0.47
C ALA A 119 6.45 -18.58 -0.65
N GLY A 120 5.64 -18.39 -1.68
CA GLY A 120 5.97 -17.52 -2.80
C GLY A 120 4.75 -16.84 -3.39
N LEU A 121 5.00 -15.72 -4.04
CA LEU A 121 3.98 -14.94 -4.75
C LEU A 121 4.41 -14.74 -6.20
N GLU A 122 3.48 -14.98 -7.12
CA GLU A 122 3.66 -14.57 -8.51
C GLU A 122 3.34 -13.09 -8.64
N TYR A 123 4.17 -12.38 -9.40
CA TYR A 123 4.03 -10.95 -9.61
C TYR A 123 3.41 -10.64 -10.95
N ARG A 124 2.45 -9.72 -10.96
CA ARG A 124 1.89 -9.14 -12.17
C ARG A 124 1.66 -7.65 -12.00
N LEU A 125 2.05 -6.88 -13.00
CA LEU A 125 1.62 -5.49 -13.14
C LEU A 125 0.22 -5.46 -13.74
N ILE A 126 -0.62 -4.71 -13.08
CA ILE A 126 -1.99 -4.49 -13.56
C ILE A 126 -2.16 -3.00 -13.81
#